data_7aa449437aab13cde3d6c893222d2363
#
_entry.id   7aa449437aab13cde3d6c893222d2363
#
_cell.length_a   1.000
_cell.length_b   1.000
_cell.length_c   1.000
_cell.angle_alpha   90.00
_cell.angle_beta   90.00
_cell.angle_gamma   90.00
#
_symmetry.space_group_name_H-M   'P 1'
#
loop_
_entity.id
_entity.type
_entity.pdbx_description
1 polymer ?
#
loop_
_entity_poly.entity_id
_entity_poly.type
_entity_poly.pdbx_seq_one_letter_code
_entity_poly.pdbx_strand_id
1 'polypeptide(L)'
;RPLLQALEPDVAGPAVLLIDELDRTDEPFEAFLLEVLSDFQVTIPELGTIKAAEPPIVIVTSNRTREIHDALKRRCFYHWVDYPNAERERAILHAKAPGTPEALSAQIVAFVQKLRRMDLFKQPGVAETLDWAQALTELDVLELDPDVVRDTLGTILKYQDDIERIQGAEAARLLSEMRAEINAAAAAAVTMPV
;
A
#
# COMPACT_ATOMS: atom_id res chain seq x y z
N ARG A 1 -17.64 -20.92 -2.27
CA ARG A 1 -18.17 -20.82 -3.67
C ARG A 1 -17.13 -20.29 -4.65
N PRO A 2 -16.46 -19.12 -4.46
CA PRO A 2 -15.49 -18.63 -5.45
C PRO A 2 -14.35 -19.63 -5.73
N LEU A 3 -13.86 -20.30 -4.69
CA LEU A 3 -12.80 -21.28 -4.80
C LEU A 3 -13.22 -22.52 -5.63
N LEU A 4 -14.45 -22.99 -5.45
CA LEU A 4 -14.99 -24.06 -6.31
C LEU A 4 -15.15 -23.61 -7.76
N GLN A 5 -15.65 -22.40 -7.97
CA GLN A 5 -15.77 -21.83 -9.32
C GLN A 5 -14.42 -21.73 -10.03
N ALA A 6 -13.34 -21.45 -9.29
CA ALA A 6 -12.00 -21.40 -9.87
C ALA A 6 -11.44 -22.79 -10.26
N LEU A 7 -11.99 -23.86 -9.69
CA LEU A 7 -11.61 -25.25 -10.00
C LEU A 7 -12.54 -25.91 -11.04
N GLU A 8 -13.71 -25.34 -11.29
CA GLU A 8 -14.63 -25.82 -12.30
C GLU A 8 -14.12 -25.46 -13.71
N PRO A 9 -14.27 -26.37 -14.69
CA PRO A 9 -13.85 -26.08 -16.05
C PRO A 9 -14.70 -24.95 -16.65
N ASP A 10 -14.02 -23.94 -17.19
CA ASP A 10 -14.66 -22.84 -17.95
C ASP A 10 -14.26 -22.92 -19.43
N VAL A 11 -15.21 -22.56 -20.29
CA VAL A 11 -15.01 -22.51 -21.75
C VAL A 11 -14.02 -21.41 -22.13
N ALA A 12 -13.82 -20.40 -21.27
CA ALA A 12 -12.92 -19.27 -21.48
C ALA A 12 -11.45 -19.56 -21.11
N GLY A 13 -11.14 -20.74 -20.53
CA GLY A 13 -9.80 -21.13 -20.09
C GLY A 13 -9.62 -21.11 -18.56
N PRO A 14 -8.38 -21.23 -18.07
CA PRO A 14 -8.11 -21.33 -16.65
C PRO A 14 -8.50 -20.04 -15.91
N ALA A 15 -9.14 -20.19 -14.75
CA ALA A 15 -9.59 -19.09 -13.92
C ALA A 15 -8.40 -18.36 -13.26
N VAL A 16 -8.61 -17.10 -12.92
CA VAL A 16 -7.73 -16.33 -12.02
C VAL A 16 -8.40 -16.22 -10.66
N LEU A 17 -7.79 -16.83 -9.63
CA LEU A 17 -8.27 -16.81 -8.25
C LEU A 17 -7.44 -15.81 -7.45
N LEU A 18 -8.08 -14.74 -6.94
CA LEU A 18 -7.48 -13.83 -5.99
C LEU A 18 -7.90 -14.20 -4.55
N ILE A 19 -6.91 -14.40 -3.69
CA ILE A 19 -7.08 -14.58 -2.25
C ILE A 19 -6.44 -13.36 -1.57
N ASP A 20 -7.29 -12.43 -1.18
CA ASP A 20 -6.86 -11.16 -0.62
C ASP A 20 -6.74 -11.25 0.90
N GLU A 21 -5.75 -10.57 1.49
CA GLU A 21 -5.49 -10.50 2.93
C GLU A 21 -5.43 -11.88 3.63
N LEU A 22 -4.66 -12.83 3.08
CA LEU A 22 -4.52 -14.18 3.63
C LEU A 22 -4.09 -14.17 5.11
N ASP A 23 -3.31 -13.20 5.54
CA ASP A 23 -2.88 -13.03 6.93
C ASP A 23 -4.02 -12.74 7.92
N ARG A 24 -5.26 -12.53 7.45
CA ARG A 24 -6.45 -12.38 8.27
C ARG A 24 -7.27 -13.67 8.41
N THR A 25 -6.87 -14.73 7.73
CA THR A 25 -7.56 -16.03 7.81
C THR A 25 -7.04 -16.86 9.00
N ASP A 26 -7.76 -17.91 9.35
CA ASP A 26 -7.36 -18.84 10.39
C ASP A 26 -6.44 -19.98 9.86
N GLU A 27 -5.77 -20.68 10.77
CA GLU A 27 -4.91 -21.80 10.41
C GLU A 27 -5.63 -22.94 9.68
N PRO A 28 -6.89 -23.33 10.04
CA PRO A 28 -7.65 -24.31 9.30
C PRO A 28 -7.86 -23.94 7.82
N PHE A 29 -8.09 -22.67 7.52
CA PHE A 29 -8.21 -22.20 6.14
C PHE A 29 -6.87 -22.26 5.39
N GLU A 30 -5.76 -21.91 6.05
CA GLU A 30 -4.43 -22.08 5.46
C GLU A 30 -4.12 -23.55 5.15
N ALA A 31 -4.46 -24.47 6.06
CA ALA A 31 -4.30 -25.89 5.83
C ALA A 31 -5.13 -26.41 4.63
N PHE A 32 -6.36 -25.90 4.50
CA PHE A 32 -7.22 -26.17 3.35
C PHE A 32 -6.62 -25.63 2.04
N LEU A 33 -6.04 -24.43 2.05
CA LEU A 33 -5.35 -23.87 0.89
C LEU A 33 -4.13 -24.69 0.45
N LEU A 34 -3.50 -25.44 1.35
CA LEU A 34 -2.39 -26.32 0.98
C LEU A 34 -2.83 -27.38 -0.03
N GLU A 35 -4.01 -27.97 0.13
CA GLU A 35 -4.58 -28.92 -0.84
C GLU A 35 -4.83 -28.22 -2.19
N VAL A 36 -5.47 -27.04 -2.14
CA VAL A 36 -5.78 -26.26 -3.34
C VAL A 36 -4.55 -25.87 -4.13
N LEU A 37 -3.51 -25.38 -3.44
CA LEU A 37 -2.28 -24.91 -4.10
C LEU A 37 -1.32 -26.03 -4.51
N SER A 38 -1.47 -27.24 -3.92
CA SER A 38 -0.61 -28.38 -4.28
C SER A 38 -1.19 -29.19 -5.44
N ASP A 39 -2.46 -29.50 -5.37
CA ASP A 39 -3.10 -30.48 -6.24
C ASP A 39 -4.21 -29.88 -7.11
N PHE A 40 -4.49 -28.57 -6.93
CA PHE A 40 -5.59 -27.85 -7.58
C PHE A 40 -6.91 -28.59 -7.44
N GLN A 41 -7.19 -29.04 -6.23
CA GLN A 41 -8.39 -29.80 -5.88
C GLN A 41 -8.96 -29.37 -4.53
N VAL A 42 -10.21 -29.71 -4.30
CA VAL A 42 -10.92 -29.56 -3.04
C VAL A 42 -11.70 -30.82 -2.75
N THR A 43 -11.51 -31.37 -1.56
CA THR A 43 -12.28 -32.51 -1.08
C THR A 43 -13.42 -32.04 -0.20
N ILE A 44 -14.67 -32.36 -0.64
CA ILE A 44 -15.87 -32.04 0.14
C ILE A 44 -16.46 -33.39 0.58
N PRO A 45 -16.64 -33.61 1.90
CA PRO A 45 -17.04 -34.96 2.43
C PRO A 45 -18.24 -35.57 1.76
N GLU A 46 -19.22 -34.77 1.35
CA GLU A 46 -20.48 -35.26 0.78
C GLU A 46 -20.52 -35.27 -0.76
N LEU A 47 -19.61 -34.56 -1.41
CA LEU A 47 -19.56 -34.38 -2.86
C LEU A 47 -18.34 -35.05 -3.50
N GLY A 48 -17.39 -35.53 -2.70
CA GLY A 48 -16.13 -36.07 -3.17
C GLY A 48 -15.09 -35.00 -3.52
N THR A 49 -14.09 -35.41 -4.30
CA THR A 49 -12.98 -34.52 -4.69
C THR A 49 -13.29 -33.86 -6.03
N ILE A 50 -13.27 -32.54 -6.04
CA ILE A 50 -13.38 -31.71 -7.24
C ILE A 50 -11.96 -31.24 -7.59
N LYS A 51 -11.49 -31.62 -8.78
CA LYS A 51 -10.16 -31.29 -9.27
C LYS A 51 -10.26 -30.45 -10.53
N ALA A 52 -9.44 -29.40 -10.60
CA ALA A 52 -9.36 -28.56 -11.79
C ALA A 52 -8.78 -29.37 -12.98
N ALA A 53 -9.42 -29.26 -14.14
CA ALA A 53 -8.90 -29.83 -15.38
C ALA A 53 -7.66 -29.09 -15.86
N GLU A 54 -7.66 -27.76 -15.69
CA GLU A 54 -6.53 -26.87 -15.92
C GLU A 54 -6.26 -26.07 -14.64
N PRO A 55 -5.00 -26.00 -14.17
CA PRO A 55 -4.66 -25.27 -12.96
C PRO A 55 -5.03 -23.78 -13.07
N PRO A 56 -5.80 -23.23 -12.12
CA PRO A 56 -6.05 -21.78 -12.07
C PRO A 56 -4.77 -21.00 -11.75
N ILE A 57 -4.71 -19.76 -12.20
CA ILE A 57 -3.70 -18.81 -11.73
C ILE A 57 -4.15 -18.29 -10.37
N VAL A 58 -3.35 -18.57 -9.33
CA VAL A 58 -3.69 -18.13 -7.97
C VAL A 58 -2.80 -16.97 -7.56
N ILE A 59 -3.43 -15.86 -7.16
CA ILE A 59 -2.76 -14.68 -6.61
C ILE A 59 -3.17 -14.55 -5.15
N VAL A 60 -2.18 -14.48 -4.28
CA VAL A 60 -2.38 -14.32 -2.83
C VAL A 60 -1.77 -13.00 -2.39
N THR A 61 -2.52 -12.19 -1.63
CA THR A 61 -1.98 -10.99 -1.01
C THR A 61 -1.91 -11.12 0.51
N SER A 62 -1.02 -10.36 1.13
CA SER A 62 -0.86 -10.30 2.58
C SER A 62 -0.32 -8.95 3.00
N ASN A 63 -0.91 -8.36 4.03
CA ASN A 63 -0.42 -7.15 4.71
C ASN A 63 0.55 -7.48 5.86
N ARG A 64 0.85 -8.77 6.07
CA ARG A 64 1.79 -9.26 7.10
C ARG A 64 1.38 -8.87 8.53
N THR A 65 0.10 -8.80 8.81
CA THR A 65 -0.41 -8.58 10.18
C THR A 65 -0.11 -9.78 11.09
N ARG A 66 0.04 -10.96 10.51
CA ARG A 66 0.64 -12.16 11.11
C ARG A 66 1.49 -12.92 10.09
N GLU A 67 2.27 -13.85 10.58
CA GLU A 67 3.08 -14.70 9.73
C GLU A 67 2.22 -15.80 9.06
N ILE A 68 2.37 -15.96 7.73
CA ILE A 68 1.75 -17.01 6.95
C ILE A 68 2.60 -18.27 7.08
N HIS A 69 1.96 -19.43 7.17
CA HIS A 69 2.64 -20.70 7.33
C HIS A 69 3.64 -20.98 6.19
N ASP A 70 4.84 -21.42 6.54
CA ASP A 70 5.94 -21.68 5.57
C ASP A 70 5.56 -22.66 4.48
N ALA A 71 4.68 -23.62 4.76
CA ALA A 71 4.21 -24.57 3.76
C ALA A 71 3.47 -23.89 2.59
N LEU A 72 2.74 -22.80 2.85
CA LEU A 72 2.11 -21.97 1.81
C LEU A 72 3.16 -21.16 1.04
N LYS A 73 4.07 -20.50 1.76
CA LYS A 73 5.13 -19.69 1.14
C LYS A 73 5.96 -20.51 0.14
N ARG A 74 6.26 -21.78 0.45
CA ARG A 74 7.04 -22.69 -0.43
C ARG A 74 6.31 -23.05 -1.73
N ARG A 75 5.02 -22.85 -1.81
CA ARG A 75 4.19 -23.13 -3.00
C ARG A 75 3.90 -21.91 -3.85
N CYS A 76 4.39 -20.74 -3.43
CA CYS A 76 4.16 -19.46 -4.09
C CYS A 76 5.47 -18.83 -4.54
N PHE A 77 5.43 -18.11 -5.65
CA PHE A 77 6.43 -17.10 -5.95
C PHE A 77 6.18 -15.92 -5.03
N TYR A 78 7.20 -15.48 -4.33
CA TYR A 78 7.10 -14.41 -3.35
C TYR A 78 7.60 -13.10 -3.93
N HIS A 79 6.75 -12.07 -3.87
CA HIS A 79 7.09 -10.74 -4.31
C HIS A 79 6.73 -9.71 -3.23
N TRP A 80 7.71 -8.88 -2.89
CA TRP A 80 7.52 -7.78 -1.95
C TRP A 80 7.09 -6.54 -2.69
N VAL A 81 6.03 -5.89 -2.19
CA VAL A 81 5.58 -4.60 -2.69
C VAL A 81 5.92 -3.57 -1.63
N ASP A 82 7.01 -2.83 -1.86
CA ASP A 82 7.41 -1.72 -1.00
C ASP A 82 6.60 -0.46 -1.26
N TYR A 83 6.72 0.52 -0.37
CA TYR A 83 6.19 1.85 -0.63
C TYR A 83 6.79 2.43 -1.91
N PRO A 84 5.99 3.17 -2.70
CA PRO A 84 6.52 3.80 -3.91
C PRO A 84 7.59 4.84 -3.56
N ASN A 85 8.54 5.03 -4.45
CA ASN A 85 9.45 6.16 -4.39
C ASN A 85 8.71 7.48 -4.65
N ALA A 86 9.36 8.61 -4.39
CA ALA A 86 8.75 9.94 -4.51
C ALA A 86 8.21 10.23 -5.92
N GLU A 87 8.90 9.82 -6.97
CA GLU A 87 8.46 10.00 -8.36
C GLU A 87 7.17 9.24 -8.65
N ARG A 88 7.14 7.96 -8.28
CA ARG A 88 5.95 7.12 -8.46
C ARG A 88 4.77 7.59 -7.63
N GLU A 89 5.01 8.02 -6.40
CA GLU A 89 3.96 8.54 -5.51
C GLU A 89 3.36 9.84 -6.05
N ARG A 90 4.18 10.76 -6.58
CA ARG A 90 3.69 11.96 -7.28
C ARG A 90 2.83 11.60 -8.49
N ALA A 91 3.25 10.64 -9.31
CA ALA A 91 2.45 10.17 -10.43
C ALA A 91 1.09 9.59 -9.98
N ILE A 92 1.06 8.87 -8.85
CA ILE A 92 -0.18 8.36 -8.25
C ILE A 92 -1.07 9.51 -7.77
N LEU A 93 -0.52 10.50 -7.07
CA LEU A 93 -1.28 11.68 -6.63
C LEU A 93 -1.88 12.41 -7.84
N HIS A 94 -1.09 12.68 -8.86
CA HIS A 94 -1.58 13.35 -10.08
C HIS A 94 -2.73 12.59 -10.75
N ALA A 95 -2.65 11.25 -10.79
CA ALA A 95 -3.69 10.43 -11.40
C ALA A 95 -4.96 10.28 -10.54
N LYS A 96 -4.83 10.28 -9.20
CA LYS A 96 -5.94 9.95 -8.26
C LYS A 96 -6.51 11.17 -7.54
N ALA A 97 -5.73 12.23 -7.40
CA ALA A 97 -6.12 13.51 -6.80
C ALA A 97 -5.75 14.69 -7.73
N PRO A 98 -6.33 14.76 -8.95
CA PRO A 98 -5.95 15.73 -9.98
C PRO A 98 -6.26 17.19 -9.59
N GLY A 99 -7.08 17.41 -8.57
CA GLY A 99 -7.37 18.74 -8.03
C GLY A 99 -6.26 19.32 -7.15
N THR A 100 -5.29 18.51 -6.72
CA THR A 100 -4.21 18.96 -5.85
C THR A 100 -3.16 19.73 -6.66
N PRO A 101 -2.82 20.99 -6.28
CA PRO A 101 -1.79 21.75 -6.97
C PRO A 101 -0.44 21.02 -7.01
N GLU A 102 0.27 21.09 -8.13
CA GLU A 102 1.55 20.38 -8.31
C GLU A 102 2.59 20.72 -7.23
N ALA A 103 2.67 22.01 -6.85
CA ALA A 103 3.57 22.46 -5.79
C ALA A 103 3.23 21.82 -4.44
N LEU A 104 1.95 21.70 -4.11
CA LEU A 104 1.47 21.07 -2.89
C LEU A 104 1.70 19.55 -2.95
N SER A 105 1.43 18.90 -4.10
CA SER A 105 1.69 17.48 -4.32
C SER A 105 3.15 17.13 -4.06
N ALA A 106 4.09 17.96 -4.54
CA ALA A 106 5.51 17.77 -4.30
C ALA A 106 5.86 17.85 -2.81
N GLN A 107 5.26 18.80 -2.08
CA GLN A 107 5.49 18.96 -0.64
C GLN A 107 4.88 17.78 0.16
N ILE A 108 3.66 17.36 -0.15
CA ILE A 108 3.00 16.21 0.47
C ILE A 108 3.87 14.97 0.35
N VAL A 109 4.28 14.63 -0.88
CA VAL A 109 5.10 13.45 -1.13
C VAL A 109 6.44 13.54 -0.40
N ALA A 110 7.13 14.67 -0.48
CA ALA A 110 8.41 14.84 0.19
C ALA A 110 8.29 14.71 1.73
N PHE A 111 7.22 15.24 2.31
CA PHE A 111 6.94 15.11 3.74
C PHE A 111 6.63 13.65 4.14
N VAL A 112 5.75 12.97 3.41
CA VAL A 112 5.40 11.56 3.66
C VAL A 112 6.62 10.65 3.50
N GLN A 113 7.47 10.87 2.49
CA GLN A 113 8.71 10.11 2.31
C GLN A 113 9.68 10.29 3.51
N LYS A 114 9.69 11.47 4.15
CA LYS A 114 10.46 11.67 5.39
C LYS A 114 9.85 10.92 6.57
N LEU A 115 8.52 10.97 6.73
CA LEU A 115 7.82 10.21 7.78
C LEU A 115 8.11 8.71 7.68
N ARG A 116 8.15 8.14 6.48
CA ARG A 116 8.45 6.70 6.27
C ARG A 116 9.87 6.29 6.64
N ARG A 117 10.80 7.24 6.73
CA ARG A 117 12.19 6.99 7.20
C ARG A 117 12.31 7.06 8.72
N MET A 118 11.26 7.50 9.40
CA MET A 118 11.25 7.59 10.85
C MET A 118 10.78 6.27 11.46
N ASP A 119 11.18 6.05 12.69
CA ASP A 119 10.72 4.93 13.50
C ASP A 119 9.33 5.27 14.08
N LEU A 120 8.29 5.06 13.27
CA LEU A 120 6.89 5.23 13.62
C LEU A 120 6.26 3.86 13.88
N PHE A 121 5.27 3.84 14.75
CA PHE A 121 4.49 2.63 15.02
C PHE A 121 3.81 2.12 13.75
N LYS A 122 3.27 3.06 12.95
CA LYS A 122 2.74 2.76 11.62
C LYS A 122 3.12 3.84 10.61
N GLN A 123 3.89 3.47 9.61
CA GLN A 123 4.23 4.35 8.50
C GLN A 123 2.99 4.64 7.63
N PRO A 124 2.81 5.88 7.14
CA PRO A 124 1.69 6.23 6.27
C PRO A 124 1.79 5.51 4.92
N GLY A 125 0.69 4.91 4.48
CA GLY A 125 0.56 4.29 3.17
C GLY A 125 0.20 5.30 2.08
N VAL A 126 0.06 4.80 0.84
CA VAL A 126 -0.35 5.62 -0.30
C VAL A 126 -1.80 6.11 -0.15
N ALA A 127 -2.67 5.31 0.47
CA ALA A 127 -4.06 5.70 0.73
C ALA A 127 -4.11 6.92 1.66
N GLU A 128 -3.37 6.88 2.78
CA GLU A 128 -3.28 8.01 3.70
C GLU A 128 -2.68 9.25 3.04
N THR A 129 -1.73 9.08 2.10
CA THR A 129 -1.17 10.20 1.32
C THR A 129 -2.24 10.84 0.42
N LEU A 130 -3.07 10.01 -0.24
CA LEU A 130 -4.16 10.49 -1.10
C LEU A 130 -5.25 11.19 -0.29
N ASP A 131 -5.66 10.60 0.83
CA ASP A 131 -6.65 11.19 1.74
C ASP A 131 -6.18 12.54 2.27
N TRP A 132 -4.90 12.66 2.63
CA TRP A 132 -4.34 13.92 3.09
C TRP A 132 -4.27 14.97 1.98
N ALA A 133 -3.84 14.59 0.79
CA ALA A 133 -3.83 15.48 -0.36
C ALA A 133 -5.24 16.02 -0.68
N GLN A 134 -6.26 15.17 -0.63
CA GLN A 134 -7.63 15.56 -0.81
C GLN A 134 -8.10 16.51 0.31
N ALA A 135 -7.86 16.18 1.57
CA ALA A 135 -8.21 17.03 2.70
C ALA A 135 -7.57 18.41 2.62
N LEU A 136 -6.28 18.50 2.28
CA LEU A 136 -5.58 19.77 2.11
C LEU A 136 -6.14 20.59 0.94
N THR A 137 -6.53 19.93 -0.14
CA THR A 137 -7.16 20.59 -1.29
C THR A 137 -8.52 21.15 -0.95
N GLU A 138 -9.36 20.41 -0.20
CA GLU A 138 -10.68 20.87 0.27
C GLU A 138 -10.57 22.03 1.29
N LEU A 139 -9.44 22.13 1.98
CA LEU A 139 -9.14 23.24 2.90
C LEU A 139 -8.46 24.44 2.20
N ASP A 140 -8.39 24.45 0.87
CA ASP A 140 -7.72 25.47 0.07
C ASP A 140 -6.23 25.74 0.49
N VAL A 141 -5.55 24.70 0.99
CA VAL A 141 -4.15 24.79 1.37
C VAL A 141 -3.27 24.84 0.12
N LEU A 142 -2.42 25.83 0.01
CA LEU A 142 -1.48 25.98 -1.10
C LEU A 142 -0.06 25.53 -0.75
N GLU A 143 0.30 25.55 0.53
CA GLU A 143 1.62 25.22 1.03
C GLU A 143 1.54 24.60 2.42
N LEU A 144 2.39 23.60 2.69
CA LEU A 144 2.51 23.01 4.01
C LEU A 144 3.27 23.95 4.96
N ASP A 145 2.66 24.25 6.09
CA ASP A 145 3.27 24.94 7.21
C ASP A 145 3.07 24.16 8.52
N PRO A 146 3.73 24.56 9.63
CA PRO A 146 3.62 23.84 10.90
C PRO A 146 2.19 23.75 11.46
N ASP A 147 1.37 24.77 11.26
CA ASP A 147 -0.01 24.80 11.77
C ASP A 147 -0.91 23.90 10.95
N VAL A 148 -0.82 23.96 9.62
CA VAL A 148 -1.52 23.05 8.70
C VAL A 148 -1.16 21.58 9.00
N VAL A 149 0.13 21.28 9.17
CA VAL A 149 0.57 19.92 9.51
C VAL A 149 0.00 19.48 10.85
N ARG A 150 0.11 20.30 11.90
CA ARG A 150 -0.45 20.00 13.23
C ARG A 150 -1.94 19.65 13.15
N ASP A 151 -2.71 20.46 12.44
CA ASP A 151 -4.17 20.36 12.42
C ASP A 151 -4.67 19.20 11.53
N THR A 152 -3.83 18.75 10.57
CA THR A 152 -4.20 17.70 9.62
C THR A 152 -3.43 16.38 9.79
N LEU A 153 -2.45 16.32 10.70
CA LEU A 153 -1.56 15.17 10.89
C LEU A 153 -2.33 13.85 11.18
N GLY A 154 -3.48 13.95 11.86
CA GLY A 154 -4.37 12.81 12.12
C GLY A 154 -4.97 12.15 10.85
N THR A 155 -4.86 12.80 9.69
CA THR A 155 -5.25 12.18 8.41
C THR A 155 -4.25 11.12 7.97
N ILE A 156 -2.95 11.35 8.21
CA ILE A 156 -1.87 10.45 7.76
C ILE A 156 -1.33 9.55 8.87
N LEU A 157 -1.38 9.96 10.13
CA LEU A 157 -0.96 9.16 11.29
C LEU A 157 -2.18 8.75 12.11
N LYS A 158 -2.24 7.47 12.49
CA LYS A 158 -3.40 6.89 13.18
C LYS A 158 -3.12 6.54 14.65
N TYR A 159 -1.87 6.66 15.09
CA TYR A 159 -1.45 6.40 16.47
C TYR A 159 -1.09 7.69 17.15
N GLN A 160 -1.60 7.87 18.36
CA GLN A 160 -1.40 9.11 19.13
C GLN A 160 0.09 9.36 19.41
N ASP A 161 0.84 8.34 19.77
CA ASP A 161 2.28 8.43 20.03
C ASP A 161 3.06 8.93 18.82
N ASP A 162 2.69 8.47 17.60
CA ASP A 162 3.29 8.93 16.36
C ASP A 162 2.95 10.41 16.11
N ILE A 163 1.69 10.81 16.36
CA ILE A 163 1.24 12.20 16.20
C ILE A 163 2.00 13.12 17.17
N GLU A 164 2.08 12.76 18.45
CA GLU A 164 2.80 13.52 19.47
C GLU A 164 4.29 13.66 19.15
N ARG A 165 4.90 12.60 18.61
CA ARG A 165 6.31 12.61 18.21
C ARG A 165 6.60 13.55 17.04
N ILE A 166 5.65 13.70 16.11
CA ILE A 166 5.84 14.53 14.91
C ILE A 166 5.43 15.99 15.14
N GLN A 167 4.55 16.26 16.09
CA GLN A 167 4.07 17.62 16.37
C GLN A 167 5.18 18.60 16.80
N GLY A 168 4.93 19.88 16.65
CA GLY A 168 5.79 20.95 17.17
C GLY A 168 7.13 21.08 16.45
N ALA A 169 8.21 21.00 17.19
CA ALA A 169 9.56 21.23 16.68
C ALA A 169 9.97 20.22 15.60
N GLU A 170 9.53 18.99 15.70
CA GLU A 170 9.85 17.94 14.72
C GLU A 170 9.15 18.20 13.38
N ALA A 171 7.88 18.59 13.37
CA ALA A 171 7.18 18.99 12.14
C ALA A 171 7.88 20.17 11.47
N ALA A 172 8.26 21.19 12.25
CA ALA A 172 8.98 22.36 11.74
C ALA A 172 10.34 21.97 11.13
N ARG A 173 11.08 21.05 11.77
CA ARG A 173 12.36 20.54 11.26
C ARG A 173 12.15 19.79 9.92
N LEU A 174 11.19 18.86 9.87
CA LEU A 174 10.89 18.10 8.66
C LEU A 174 10.45 18.98 7.50
N LEU A 175 9.63 20.01 7.76
CA LEU A 175 9.22 20.99 6.76
C LEU A 175 10.41 21.82 6.24
N SER A 176 11.31 22.25 7.13
CA SER A 176 12.53 22.99 6.75
C SER A 176 13.42 22.15 5.84
N GLU A 177 13.69 20.90 6.22
CA GLU A 177 14.48 19.96 5.42
C GLU A 177 13.82 19.65 4.07
N MET A 178 12.51 19.46 4.06
CA MET A 178 11.73 19.23 2.84
C MET A 178 11.85 20.41 1.86
N ARG A 179 11.67 21.64 2.36
CA ARG A 179 11.81 22.86 1.54
C ARG A 179 13.22 23.01 0.96
N ALA A 180 14.23 22.71 1.76
CA ALA A 180 15.63 22.76 1.31
C ALA A 180 15.89 21.75 0.17
N GLU A 181 15.36 20.52 0.30
CA GLU A 181 15.49 19.46 -0.73
C GLU A 181 14.75 19.84 -2.02
N ILE A 182 13.51 20.34 -1.92
CA ILE A 182 12.73 20.78 -3.10
C ILE A 182 13.45 21.91 -3.83
N ASN A 183 13.94 22.91 -3.10
CA ASN A 183 14.67 24.04 -3.69
C ASN A 183 15.99 23.59 -4.33
N ALA A 184 16.74 22.68 -3.72
CA ALA A 184 17.96 22.12 -4.28
C ALA A 184 17.69 21.33 -5.58
N ALA A 185 16.60 20.51 -5.60
CA ALA A 185 16.19 19.78 -6.79
C ALA A 185 15.77 20.73 -7.94
N ALA A 186 15.03 21.80 -7.63
CA ALA A 186 14.65 22.81 -8.62
C ALA A 186 15.88 23.55 -9.18
N ALA A 187 16.84 23.91 -8.36
CA ALA A 187 18.09 24.57 -8.80
C ALA A 187 18.93 23.63 -9.71
N ALA A 188 19.02 22.34 -9.37
CA ALA A 188 19.73 21.35 -10.18
C ALA A 188 19.08 21.14 -11.56
N ALA A 189 17.75 21.17 -11.64
CA ALA A 189 17.02 21.04 -12.90
C ALA A 189 17.26 22.22 -13.85
N VAL A 190 17.46 23.42 -13.32
CA VAL A 190 17.76 24.63 -14.13
C VAL A 190 19.20 24.64 -14.66
N THR A 191 20.10 23.88 -14.04
CA THR A 191 21.55 23.93 -14.34
C THR A 191 21.99 22.84 -15.33
N MET A 192 21.11 21.94 -15.75
CA MET A 192 21.41 20.94 -16.79
C MET A 192 21.29 21.60 -18.18
N PRO A 193 22.38 21.79 -18.95
CA PRO A 193 22.29 22.27 -20.32
C PRO A 193 21.63 21.21 -21.20
N VAL A 194 20.77 21.67 -22.10
CA VAL A 194 20.14 20.90 -23.18
C VAL A 194 21.19 20.34 -24.14
#